data_aae7e8ab304ecd7d32bcf078804f9385
#
_entry.id   aae7e8ab304ecd7d32bcf078804f9385
#
_cell.length_a   1.000
_cell.length_b   1.000
_cell.length_c   1.000
_cell.angle_alpha   90.00
_cell.angle_beta   90.00
_cell.angle_gamma   90.00
#
_symmetry.space_group_name_H-M   'P 1'
#
loop_
_entity.id
_entity.type
_entity.pdbx_description
1 polymer ?
#
loop_
_entity_poly.entity_id
_entity_poly.type
_entity_poly.pdbx_seq_one_letter_code
_entity_poly.pdbx_strand_id
1 'polypeptide(L)'
;MKRVSMMAHRPPSRTNDSSIVRREQVRCRAYEIYEQRGREDGHDLEDWLQAESEITQQSRRRRTMAGTFDLKQGGSGQFMFNLKAGNGEVILTSELYKQKQSAIAGIDSVKANAGDDTRYERKTAKNGQPFFVLTATNGEIIGKSEMYSSVSAMENGIQSVKNNGPVAAIEDNSKEVKSPAA
;
A
#
# COMPACT_ATOMS: atom_id res chain seq x y z
N MET A 1 -21.02 1.13 -56.69
CA MET A 1 -21.11 1.55 -55.25
C MET A 1 -20.34 0.57 -54.40
N LYS A 2 -19.11 0.89 -54.00
CA LYS A 2 -18.25 0.04 -53.14
C LYS A 2 -18.47 0.43 -51.69
N ARG A 3 -18.96 -0.48 -50.83
CA ARG A 3 -19.07 -0.31 -49.39
C ARG A 3 -17.67 -0.38 -48.79
N VAL A 4 -17.22 0.71 -48.18
CA VAL A 4 -16.01 0.78 -47.37
C VAL A 4 -16.37 0.21 -45.97
N SER A 5 -15.76 -0.94 -45.66
CA SER A 5 -15.87 -1.58 -44.33
C SER A 5 -15.07 -0.77 -43.33
N MET A 6 -15.77 -0.14 -42.37
CA MET A 6 -15.16 0.52 -41.21
C MET A 6 -14.59 -0.57 -40.30
N MET A 7 -13.27 -0.76 -40.31
CA MET A 7 -12.56 -1.53 -39.29
C MET A 7 -12.65 -0.77 -37.99
N ALA A 8 -13.39 -1.36 -37.03
CA ALA A 8 -13.46 -0.91 -35.66
C ALA A 8 -12.06 -0.99 -35.03
N HIS A 9 -11.48 0.15 -34.69
CA HIS A 9 -10.25 0.24 -33.92
C HIS A 9 -10.53 -0.31 -32.50
N ARG A 10 -10.03 -1.51 -32.25
CA ARG A 10 -10.00 -2.11 -30.91
C ARG A 10 -8.99 -1.29 -30.09
N PRO A 11 -9.37 -0.69 -28.93
CA PRO A 11 -8.40 0.02 -28.11
C PRO A 11 -7.32 -0.97 -27.64
N PRO A 12 -6.05 -0.55 -27.57
CA PRO A 12 -4.98 -1.42 -27.10
C PRO A 12 -5.28 -1.86 -25.68
N SER A 13 -5.22 -3.18 -25.47
CA SER A 13 -5.31 -3.81 -24.15
C SER A 13 -4.30 -3.14 -23.21
N ARG A 14 -4.74 -2.78 -22.00
CA ARG A 14 -3.91 -2.27 -20.89
C ARG A 14 -2.84 -3.32 -20.52
N THR A 15 -1.79 -3.41 -21.31
CA THR A 15 -0.62 -4.24 -21.01
C THR A 15 0.39 -3.39 -20.25
N ASN A 16 0.49 -3.68 -18.96
CA ASN A 16 1.66 -3.47 -18.09
C ASN A 16 2.32 -2.07 -18.15
N ASP A 17 1.60 -1.05 -17.70
CA ASP A 17 2.09 0.32 -17.52
C ASP A 17 3.32 0.40 -16.57
N SER A 18 3.41 -0.50 -15.60
CA SER A 18 4.48 -0.53 -14.60
C SER A 18 5.87 -0.85 -15.16
N SER A 19 5.97 -1.67 -16.21
CA SER A 19 7.26 -2.01 -16.83
C SER A 19 7.78 -0.86 -17.70
N ILE A 20 6.88 -0.16 -18.36
CA ILE A 20 7.21 1.02 -19.19
C ILE A 20 7.66 2.17 -18.28
N VAL A 21 6.91 2.45 -17.21
CA VAL A 21 7.25 3.47 -16.22
C VAL A 21 8.61 3.20 -15.58
N ARG A 22 8.90 1.94 -15.22
CA ARG A 22 10.20 1.57 -14.64
C ARG A 22 11.35 1.78 -15.62
N ARG A 23 11.19 1.37 -16.88
CA ARG A 23 12.23 1.56 -17.90
C ARG A 23 12.52 3.04 -18.13
N GLU A 24 11.50 3.88 -18.13
CA GLU A 24 11.65 5.33 -18.26
C GLU A 24 12.39 5.93 -17.06
N GLN A 25 12.09 5.49 -15.83
CA GLN A 25 12.83 5.90 -14.63
C GLN A 25 14.31 5.55 -14.71
N VAL A 26 14.64 4.33 -15.18
CA VAL A 26 16.04 3.91 -15.37
C VAL A 26 16.72 4.79 -16.41
N ARG A 27 16.04 5.09 -17.53
CA ARG A 27 16.58 5.95 -18.59
C ARG A 27 16.89 7.36 -18.09
N CYS A 28 15.95 7.98 -17.38
CA CYS A 28 16.16 9.30 -16.80
C CYS A 28 17.36 9.31 -15.83
N ARG A 29 17.45 8.28 -14.97
CA ARG A 29 18.52 8.17 -13.99
C ARG A 29 19.89 7.92 -14.65
N ALA A 30 19.95 7.09 -15.69
CA ALA A 30 21.17 6.87 -16.47
C ALA A 30 21.68 8.19 -17.12
N TYR A 31 20.75 8.99 -17.65
CA TYR A 31 21.09 10.29 -18.21
C TYR A 31 21.62 11.26 -17.14
N GLU A 32 21.05 11.29 -15.94
CA GLU A 32 21.57 12.07 -14.81
C GLU A 32 22.99 11.65 -14.43
N ILE A 33 23.29 10.34 -14.43
CA ILE A 33 24.63 9.80 -14.14
C ILE A 33 25.62 10.26 -15.21
N TYR A 34 25.25 10.18 -16.48
CA TYR A 34 26.03 10.69 -17.61
C TYR A 34 26.36 12.19 -17.44
N GLU A 35 25.36 13.02 -17.10
CA GLU A 35 25.58 14.46 -16.86
C GLU A 35 26.50 14.72 -15.66
N GLN A 36 26.33 13.99 -14.55
CA GLN A 36 27.17 14.13 -13.35
C GLN A 36 28.64 13.76 -13.58
N ARG A 37 28.89 12.83 -14.52
CA ARG A 37 30.25 12.42 -14.92
C ARG A 37 30.95 13.44 -15.81
N GLY A 38 30.26 14.45 -16.31
CA GLY A 38 30.82 15.46 -17.21
C GLY A 38 30.54 15.18 -18.68
N ARG A 39 29.59 14.31 -19.01
CA ARG A 39 29.15 13.94 -20.37
C ARG A 39 30.25 13.26 -21.19
N GLU A 40 31.05 12.41 -20.55
CA GLU A 40 32.02 11.57 -21.24
C GLU A 40 31.33 10.39 -21.93
N ASP A 41 31.57 10.25 -23.25
CA ASP A 41 30.99 9.17 -24.08
C ASP A 41 31.67 7.82 -23.80
N GLY A 42 30.97 6.73 -24.15
CA GLY A 42 31.50 5.36 -24.08
C GLY A 42 31.17 4.60 -22.80
N HIS A 43 30.41 5.17 -21.89
CA HIS A 43 29.98 4.56 -20.63
C HIS A 43 28.46 4.29 -20.53
N ASP A 44 27.76 4.30 -21.66
CA ASP A 44 26.31 4.19 -21.72
C ASP A 44 25.78 2.94 -21.01
N LEU A 45 26.48 1.80 -21.14
CA LEU A 45 26.09 0.55 -20.49
C LEU A 45 26.31 0.61 -18.96
N GLU A 46 27.41 1.20 -18.53
CA GLU A 46 27.73 1.35 -17.10
C GLU A 46 26.72 2.26 -16.42
N ASP A 47 26.39 3.41 -17.03
CA ASP A 47 25.37 4.34 -16.53
C ASP A 47 24.00 3.69 -16.44
N TRP A 48 23.64 2.88 -17.44
CA TRP A 48 22.39 2.11 -17.43
C TRP A 48 22.35 1.09 -16.29
N LEU A 49 23.39 0.28 -16.13
CA LEU A 49 23.45 -0.76 -15.08
C LEU A 49 23.46 -0.15 -13.69
N GLN A 50 24.16 0.98 -13.51
CA GLN A 50 24.15 1.72 -12.25
C GLN A 50 22.74 2.25 -11.94
N ALA A 51 22.10 2.92 -12.91
CA ALA A 51 20.75 3.44 -12.77
C ALA A 51 19.73 2.33 -12.42
N GLU A 52 19.82 1.18 -13.10
CA GLU A 52 18.95 0.03 -12.84
C GLU A 52 19.15 -0.53 -11.43
N SER A 53 20.39 -0.63 -10.98
CA SER A 53 20.74 -1.04 -9.62
C SER A 53 20.16 -0.07 -8.57
N GLU A 54 20.34 1.23 -8.75
CA GLU A 54 19.83 2.27 -7.85
C GLU A 54 18.30 2.26 -7.77
N ILE A 55 17.59 2.21 -8.90
CA ILE A 55 16.13 2.14 -8.96
C ILE A 55 15.61 0.85 -8.31
N THR A 56 16.31 -0.27 -8.52
CA THR A 56 15.96 -1.55 -7.90
C THR A 56 16.16 -1.52 -6.38
N GLN A 57 17.27 -0.98 -5.90
CA GLN A 57 17.55 -0.82 -4.47
C GLN A 57 16.57 0.13 -3.80
N GLN A 58 16.23 1.25 -4.46
CA GLN A 58 15.23 2.20 -3.96
C GLN A 58 13.83 1.55 -3.86
N SER A 59 13.46 0.75 -4.84
CA SER A 59 12.20 -0.02 -4.83
C SER A 59 12.19 -1.07 -3.71
N ARG A 60 13.31 -1.76 -3.47
CA ARG A 60 13.47 -2.70 -2.35
C ARG A 60 13.40 -1.98 -1.00
N ARG A 61 14.10 -0.86 -0.82
CA ARG A 61 14.03 -0.06 0.40
C ARG A 61 12.62 0.45 0.67
N ARG A 62 11.89 0.93 -0.34
CA ARG A 62 10.48 1.31 -0.21
C ARG A 62 9.61 0.11 0.23
N ARG A 63 9.88 -1.09 -0.29
CA ARG A 63 9.15 -2.32 0.06
C ARG A 63 9.44 -2.79 1.48
N THR A 64 10.68 -2.70 1.95
CA THR A 64 11.07 -3.05 3.33
C THR A 64 10.65 -1.97 4.34
N MET A 65 10.46 -0.73 3.92
CA MET A 65 9.90 0.35 4.72
C MET A 65 8.37 0.49 4.57
N ALA A 66 7.77 -0.17 3.57
CA ALA A 66 6.33 -0.21 3.43
C ALA A 66 5.73 -1.07 4.56
N GLY A 67 4.63 -0.58 5.12
CA GLY A 67 3.88 -1.36 6.09
C GLY A 67 3.33 -2.65 5.52
N THR A 68 2.79 -3.48 6.38
CA THR A 68 2.21 -4.78 6.03
C THR A 68 0.84 -4.92 6.68
N PHE A 69 -0.15 -5.36 5.91
CA PHE A 69 -1.43 -5.84 6.45
C PHE A 69 -1.27 -7.30 6.88
N ASP A 70 -1.34 -7.55 8.17
CA ASP A 70 -1.27 -8.88 8.78
C ASP A 70 -2.70 -9.38 8.97
N LEU A 71 -3.20 -10.20 8.04
CA LEU A 71 -4.53 -10.80 8.06
C LEU A 71 -4.51 -12.06 8.90
N LYS A 72 -5.35 -12.10 9.94
CA LYS A 72 -5.42 -13.20 10.91
C LYS A 72 -6.84 -13.72 11.07
N GLN A 73 -6.94 -14.98 11.49
CA GLN A 73 -8.17 -15.56 12.00
C GLN A 73 -8.07 -15.68 13.52
N GLY A 74 -9.04 -15.10 14.23
CA GLY A 74 -9.17 -15.24 15.69
C GLY A 74 -9.73 -16.60 16.10
N GLY A 75 -9.62 -16.90 17.40
CA GLY A 75 -10.12 -18.17 17.96
C GLY A 75 -11.64 -18.39 17.82
N SER A 76 -12.41 -17.34 17.56
CA SER A 76 -13.86 -17.39 17.27
C SER A 76 -14.18 -17.68 15.79
N GLY A 77 -13.17 -17.92 14.95
CA GLY A 77 -13.34 -18.12 13.51
C GLY A 77 -13.52 -16.83 12.71
N GLN A 78 -13.56 -15.68 13.38
CA GLN A 78 -13.66 -14.38 12.72
C GLN A 78 -12.29 -13.90 12.23
N PHE A 79 -12.29 -13.08 11.17
CA PHE A 79 -11.08 -12.53 10.56
C PHE A 79 -10.87 -11.08 11.00
N MET A 80 -9.62 -10.69 11.13
CA MET A 80 -9.20 -9.33 11.40
C MET A 80 -7.87 -9.07 10.71
N PHE A 81 -7.54 -7.81 10.51
CA PHE A 81 -6.21 -7.44 10.05
C PHE A 81 -5.62 -6.32 10.92
N ASN A 82 -4.31 -6.33 11.00
CA ASN A 82 -3.53 -5.23 11.55
C ASN A 82 -2.70 -4.60 10.44
N LEU A 83 -2.71 -3.28 10.33
CA LEU A 83 -1.71 -2.56 9.54
C LEU A 83 -0.49 -2.32 10.44
N LYS A 84 0.63 -2.86 10.04
CA LYS A 84 1.93 -2.63 10.68
C LYS A 84 2.72 -1.61 9.87
N ALA A 85 3.42 -0.72 10.54
CA ALA A 85 4.43 0.13 9.90
C ALA A 85 5.69 -0.68 9.54
N GLY A 86 6.60 -0.08 8.77
CA GLY A 86 7.83 -0.74 8.35
C GLY A 86 8.77 -1.17 9.50
N ASN A 87 8.59 -0.62 10.70
CA ASN A 87 9.29 -1.04 11.93
C ASN A 87 8.59 -2.22 12.64
N GLY A 88 7.47 -2.73 12.10
CA GLY A 88 6.68 -3.81 12.68
C GLY A 88 5.64 -3.38 13.72
N GLU A 89 5.55 -2.10 14.06
CA GLU A 89 4.58 -1.54 14.99
C GLU A 89 3.16 -1.58 14.41
N VAL A 90 2.17 -2.00 15.21
CA VAL A 90 0.76 -1.99 14.80
C VAL A 90 0.23 -0.57 14.89
N ILE A 91 -0.13 0.01 13.74
CA ILE A 91 -0.62 1.39 13.64
C ILE A 91 -2.13 1.49 13.41
N LEU A 92 -2.76 0.40 12.96
CA LEU A 92 -4.21 0.31 12.79
C LEU A 92 -4.67 -1.14 12.96
N THR A 93 -5.76 -1.35 13.70
CA THR A 93 -6.42 -2.64 13.88
C THR A 93 -7.83 -2.55 13.32
N SER A 94 -8.21 -3.51 12.49
CA SER A 94 -9.56 -3.59 11.94
C SER A 94 -10.57 -4.07 12.96
N GLU A 95 -11.84 -3.96 12.61
CA GLU A 95 -12.92 -4.70 13.27
C GLU A 95 -12.88 -6.19 12.90
N LEU A 96 -13.75 -6.98 13.53
CA LEU A 96 -13.87 -8.42 13.29
C LEU A 96 -14.84 -8.68 12.14
N TYR A 97 -14.39 -9.45 11.17
CA TYR A 97 -15.17 -9.87 10.00
C TYR A 97 -15.55 -11.34 10.09
N LYS A 98 -16.78 -11.68 9.71
CA LYS A 98 -17.25 -13.08 9.68
C LYS A 98 -16.61 -13.90 8.56
N GLN A 99 -16.18 -13.26 7.48
CA GLN A 99 -15.62 -13.89 6.29
C GLN A 99 -14.28 -13.26 5.93
N LYS A 100 -13.34 -14.08 5.46
CA LYS A 100 -12.03 -13.64 5.00
C LYS A 100 -12.13 -12.61 3.87
N GLN A 101 -13.05 -12.82 2.93
CA GLN A 101 -13.25 -11.91 1.81
C GLN A 101 -13.70 -10.52 2.27
N SER A 102 -14.50 -10.43 3.34
CA SER A 102 -14.90 -9.15 3.93
C SER A 102 -13.71 -8.43 4.60
N ALA A 103 -12.81 -9.18 5.24
CA ALA A 103 -11.59 -8.59 5.79
C ALA A 103 -10.65 -8.07 4.68
N ILE A 104 -10.54 -8.78 3.56
CA ILE A 104 -9.78 -8.32 2.39
C ILE A 104 -10.41 -7.05 1.81
N ALA A 105 -11.73 -6.99 1.67
CA ALA A 105 -12.43 -5.76 1.24
C ALA A 105 -12.21 -4.60 2.22
N GLY A 106 -12.09 -4.88 3.53
CA GLY A 106 -11.70 -3.90 4.55
C GLY A 106 -10.28 -3.38 4.33
N ILE A 107 -9.32 -4.24 3.97
CA ILE A 107 -7.96 -3.82 3.60
C ILE A 107 -7.97 -2.90 2.38
N ASP A 108 -8.72 -3.26 1.34
CA ASP A 108 -8.85 -2.42 0.14
C ASP A 108 -9.48 -1.07 0.48
N SER A 109 -10.45 -1.05 1.40
CA SER A 109 -11.04 0.19 1.93
C SER A 109 -10.01 1.05 2.68
N VAL A 110 -9.13 0.46 3.50
CA VAL A 110 -8.02 1.21 4.13
C VAL A 110 -7.11 1.80 3.06
N LYS A 111 -6.69 1.01 2.06
CA LYS A 111 -5.83 1.49 0.96
C LYS A 111 -6.42 2.68 0.22
N ALA A 112 -7.72 2.67 -0.01
CA ALA A 112 -8.42 3.73 -0.73
C ALA A 112 -8.61 5.01 0.11
N ASN A 113 -8.83 4.88 1.42
CA ASN A 113 -9.23 5.99 2.29
C ASN A 113 -8.07 6.53 3.15
N ALA A 114 -6.99 5.77 3.34
CA ALA A 114 -5.89 6.16 4.24
C ALA A 114 -5.18 7.47 3.86
N GLY A 115 -5.22 7.88 2.59
CA GLY A 115 -4.60 9.13 2.14
C GLY A 115 -5.39 10.40 2.49
N ASP A 116 -6.67 10.27 2.81
CA ASP A 116 -7.59 11.40 3.05
C ASP A 116 -7.70 11.73 4.54
N ASP A 117 -7.27 12.93 4.95
CA ASP A 117 -7.31 13.37 6.34
C ASP A 117 -8.73 13.46 6.92
N THR A 118 -9.72 13.72 6.07
CA THR A 118 -11.12 13.83 6.48
C THR A 118 -11.73 12.51 6.94
N ARG A 119 -11.05 11.39 6.68
CA ARG A 119 -11.45 10.04 7.09
C ARG A 119 -10.99 9.65 8.49
N TYR A 120 -10.18 10.50 9.13
CA TYR A 120 -9.66 10.24 10.48
C TYR A 120 -10.48 10.99 11.52
N GLU A 121 -11.22 10.26 12.36
CA GLU A 121 -11.88 10.82 13.53
C GLU A 121 -10.94 10.71 14.74
N ARG A 122 -10.51 11.86 15.24
CA ARG A 122 -9.66 11.98 16.44
C ARG A 122 -10.53 11.90 17.68
N LYS A 123 -10.24 10.96 18.56
CA LYS A 123 -11.04 10.67 19.76
C LYS A 123 -10.17 10.63 21.01
N THR A 124 -10.81 10.80 22.17
CA THR A 124 -10.16 10.65 23.48
C THR A 124 -10.85 9.53 24.24
N ALA A 125 -10.07 8.60 24.74
CA ALA A 125 -10.56 7.49 25.54
C ALA A 125 -10.93 7.95 26.97
N LYS A 126 -11.65 7.11 27.71
CA LYS A 126 -12.08 7.41 29.10
C LYS A 126 -10.91 7.70 30.06
N ASN A 127 -9.73 7.17 29.76
CA ASN A 127 -8.49 7.39 30.53
C ASN A 127 -7.72 8.66 30.09
N GLY A 128 -8.28 9.47 29.20
CA GLY A 128 -7.67 10.69 28.70
C GLY A 128 -6.68 10.50 27.53
N GLN A 129 -6.41 9.27 27.12
CA GLN A 129 -5.47 9.00 26.02
C GLN A 129 -6.12 9.25 24.65
N PRO A 130 -5.45 9.96 23.75
CA PRO A 130 -5.93 10.18 22.40
C PRO A 130 -5.76 8.92 21.53
N PHE A 131 -6.69 8.69 20.62
CA PHE A 131 -6.65 7.68 19.60
C PHE A 131 -7.44 8.15 18.37
N PHE A 132 -7.32 7.47 17.25
CA PHE A 132 -8.12 7.76 16.05
C PHE A 132 -8.83 6.52 15.53
N VAL A 133 -9.88 6.75 14.78
CA VAL A 133 -10.52 5.73 13.93
C VAL A 133 -10.44 6.19 12.48
N LEU A 134 -10.27 5.26 11.57
CA LEU A 134 -10.32 5.47 10.14
C LEU A 134 -11.69 5.03 9.63
N THR A 135 -12.38 5.91 8.91
CA THR A 135 -13.69 5.65 8.34
C THR A 135 -13.63 5.52 6.81
N ALA A 136 -14.52 4.73 6.27
CA ALA A 136 -14.75 4.64 4.83
C ALA A 136 -15.58 5.83 4.33
N THR A 137 -15.74 5.92 3.00
CA THR A 137 -16.56 6.96 2.36
C THR A 137 -18.03 6.92 2.79
N ASN A 138 -18.55 5.76 3.18
CA ASN A 138 -19.90 5.56 3.69
C ASN A 138 -20.05 5.86 5.20
N GLY A 139 -18.95 6.28 5.87
CA GLY A 139 -18.92 6.58 7.32
C GLY A 139 -18.73 5.36 8.23
N GLU A 140 -18.60 4.15 7.67
CA GLU A 140 -18.31 2.96 8.48
C GLU A 140 -16.86 2.98 8.97
N ILE A 141 -16.64 2.54 10.22
CA ILE A 141 -15.30 2.39 10.79
C ILE A 141 -14.60 1.20 10.13
N ILE A 142 -13.44 1.46 9.52
CA ILE A 142 -12.61 0.42 8.90
C ILE A 142 -11.59 -0.11 9.91
N GLY A 143 -11.09 0.77 10.78
CA GLY A 143 -10.10 0.39 11.77
C GLY A 143 -9.89 1.46 12.83
N LYS A 144 -9.21 1.06 13.90
CA LYS A 144 -8.91 1.87 15.08
C LYS A 144 -7.42 1.80 15.38
N SER A 145 -6.84 2.92 15.80
CA SER A 145 -5.46 2.96 16.30
C SER A 145 -5.37 2.42 17.74
N GLU A 146 -4.15 2.20 18.18
CA GLU A 146 -3.83 2.12 19.60
C GLU A 146 -4.04 3.46 20.29
N MET A 147 -3.94 3.46 21.63
CA MET A 147 -4.01 4.68 22.43
C MET A 147 -2.62 5.28 22.54
N TYR A 148 -2.52 6.58 22.29
CA TYR A 148 -1.26 7.31 22.30
C TYR A 148 -1.09 8.09 23.61
N SER A 149 0.17 8.37 23.96
CA SER A 149 0.52 9.16 25.16
C SER A 149 0.23 10.66 24.99
N SER A 150 0.14 11.14 23.76
CA SER A 150 -0.10 12.55 23.43
C SER A 150 -0.80 12.71 22.08
N VAL A 151 -1.43 13.88 21.87
CA VAL A 151 -2.04 14.24 20.59
C VAL A 151 -0.99 14.24 19.46
N SER A 152 0.22 14.74 19.73
CA SER A 152 1.31 14.75 18.74
C SER A 152 1.71 13.34 18.34
N ALA A 153 1.78 12.39 19.28
CA ALA A 153 2.04 10.98 18.96
C ALA A 153 0.92 10.36 18.12
N MET A 154 -0.34 10.70 18.41
CA MET A 154 -1.49 10.27 17.61
C MET A 154 -1.43 10.82 16.17
N GLU A 155 -1.09 12.09 15.98
CA GLU A 155 -0.94 12.68 14.63
C GLU A 155 0.20 12.01 13.85
N ASN A 156 1.30 11.65 14.50
CA ASN A 156 2.37 10.85 13.89
C ASN A 156 1.85 9.45 13.49
N GLY A 157 0.98 8.84 14.30
CA GLY A 157 0.30 7.59 13.97
C GLY A 157 -0.58 7.73 12.73
N ILE A 158 -1.37 8.80 12.64
CA ILE A 158 -2.18 9.11 11.44
C ILE A 158 -1.27 9.25 10.20
N GLN A 159 -0.19 10.00 10.32
CA GLN A 159 0.78 10.15 9.22
C GLN A 159 1.40 8.81 8.81
N SER A 160 1.67 7.94 9.78
CA SER A 160 2.17 6.59 9.52
C SER A 160 1.15 5.75 8.74
N VAL A 161 -0.14 5.80 9.09
CA VAL A 161 -1.21 5.10 8.34
C VAL A 161 -1.34 5.67 6.92
N LYS A 162 -1.29 7.00 6.74
CA LYS A 162 -1.31 7.64 5.42
C LYS A 162 -0.17 7.19 4.52
N ASN A 163 1.02 7.05 5.08
CA ASN A 163 2.22 6.66 4.32
C ASN A 163 2.24 5.16 4.00
N ASN A 164 1.79 4.32 4.92
CA ASN A 164 1.88 2.86 4.79
C ASN A 164 0.63 2.25 4.17
N GLY A 165 -0.57 2.69 4.55
CA GLY A 165 -1.83 2.09 4.15
C GLY A 165 -1.98 1.87 2.64
N PRO A 166 -1.77 2.89 1.78
CA PRO A 166 -1.95 2.75 0.34
C PRO A 166 -1.02 1.73 -0.34
N VAL A 167 0.16 1.50 0.22
CA VAL A 167 1.24 0.71 -0.40
C VAL A 167 1.59 -0.59 0.33
N ALA A 168 0.98 -0.82 1.50
CA ALA A 168 1.23 -2.00 2.33
C ALA A 168 0.92 -3.30 1.58
N ALA A 169 1.80 -4.29 1.73
CA ALA A 169 1.57 -5.65 1.26
C ALA A 169 0.58 -6.38 2.19
N ILE A 170 -0.07 -7.42 1.69
CA ILE A 170 -0.95 -8.27 2.51
C ILE A 170 -0.17 -9.54 2.84
N GLU A 171 -0.01 -9.82 4.13
CA GLU A 171 0.46 -11.10 4.64
C GLU A 171 -0.73 -11.87 5.23
N ASP A 172 -1.06 -12.97 4.59
CA ASP A 172 -2.18 -13.82 4.99
C ASP A 172 -1.70 -14.88 5.99
N ASN A 173 -1.88 -14.59 7.25
CA ASN A 173 -1.61 -15.49 8.37
C ASN A 173 -2.89 -16.15 8.92
N SER A 174 -4.02 -16.05 8.18
CA SER A 174 -5.23 -16.78 8.54
C SER A 174 -5.03 -18.28 8.27
N LYS A 175 -5.09 -19.10 9.31
CA LYS A 175 -5.06 -20.55 9.16
C LYS A 175 -6.29 -20.96 8.35
N GLU A 176 -6.10 -21.61 7.20
CA GLU A 176 -7.18 -22.30 6.54
C GLU A 176 -7.67 -23.42 7.48
N VAL A 177 -8.84 -23.22 8.07
CA VAL A 177 -9.56 -24.35 8.67
C VAL A 177 -10.01 -25.21 7.49
N LYS A 178 -9.25 -26.29 7.21
CA LYS A 178 -9.75 -27.38 6.36
C LYS A 178 -11.06 -27.82 6.98
N SER A 179 -12.19 -27.55 6.33
CA SER A 179 -13.45 -28.19 6.67
C SER A 179 -13.22 -29.70 6.70
N PRO A 180 -13.58 -30.40 7.76
CA PRO A 180 -13.61 -31.86 7.71
C PRO A 180 -14.57 -32.22 6.60
N ALA A 181 -14.08 -33.00 5.62
CA ALA A 181 -14.91 -33.57 4.58
C ALA A 181 -15.99 -34.42 5.25
N ALA A 182 -17.25 -34.10 4.96
CA ALA A 182 -18.40 -34.90 5.33
C ALA A 182 -18.47 -36.20 4.51
#